data_1c309c495867ee8307b72ce524ec4f59
#
_entry.id   1c309c495867ee8307b72ce524ec4f59
#
_cell.length_a   1.000
_cell.length_b   1.000
_cell.length_c   1.000
_cell.angle_alpha   90.00
_cell.angle_beta   90.00
_cell.angle_gamma   90.00
#
_symmetry.space_group_name_H-M   'P 1'
#
loop_
_entity.id
_entity.type
_entity.pdbx_description
1 polymer ?
#
loop_
_entity_poly.entity_id
_entity_poly.type
_entity_poly.pdbx_seq_one_letter_code
_entity_poly.pdbx_strand_id
1 'polypeptide(L)'
;MSNINSKNTKYDIAAALIDLTRNSDRPTQINISSVAFAANMHRNTIYYHFRDMRELCLWTIHQELSKAVGSREYFEVRDGIAGFFTRYKHLLDFTRHELGTEDFLNQMRIEILPLVEPFTEGPAINSEEAKKIAVDTFVEQIIVAYVIHKKPEKMIRLIFTSVMPEILRRELI
;
A
#
# COMPACT_ATOMS: atom_id res chain seq x y z
N MET A 1 -20.89 18.30 14.82
CA MET A 1 -20.90 16.94 15.36
C MET A 1 -20.87 15.82 14.31
N SER A 2 -20.97 16.09 12.99
CA SER A 2 -21.03 15.04 11.93
C SER A 2 -19.68 14.43 11.50
N ASN A 3 -18.56 15.06 11.81
CA ASN A 3 -17.27 14.67 11.22
C ASN A 3 -16.59 13.44 11.90
N ILE A 4 -16.82 13.22 13.19
CA ILE A 4 -16.21 12.09 13.92
C ILE A 4 -16.89 10.77 13.55
N ASN A 5 -18.22 10.75 13.47
CA ASN A 5 -18.97 9.54 13.07
C ASN A 5 -18.66 9.13 11.64
N SER A 6 -18.49 10.09 10.71
CA SER A 6 -18.17 9.81 9.31
C SER A 6 -16.77 9.18 9.15
N LYS A 7 -15.78 9.62 9.93
CA LYS A 7 -14.43 9.05 9.90
C LYS A 7 -14.43 7.61 10.43
N ASN A 8 -15.09 7.34 11.55
CA ASN A 8 -15.22 5.99 12.10
C ASN A 8 -15.91 5.05 11.12
N THR A 9 -16.99 5.49 10.47
CA THR A 9 -17.72 4.70 9.48
C THR A 9 -16.82 4.26 8.30
N LYS A 10 -15.96 5.12 7.78
CA LYS A 10 -15.00 4.73 6.73
C LYS A 10 -14.05 3.62 7.18
N TYR A 11 -13.55 3.71 8.41
CA TYR A 11 -12.68 2.67 8.96
C TYR A 11 -13.41 1.34 9.21
N ASP A 12 -14.69 1.38 9.64
CA ASP A 12 -15.49 0.17 9.82
C ASP A 12 -15.75 -0.52 8.47
N ILE A 13 -16.03 0.25 7.41
CA ILE A 13 -16.18 -0.26 6.05
C ILE A 13 -14.87 -0.89 5.55
N ALA A 14 -13.74 -0.22 5.76
CA ALA A 14 -12.42 -0.73 5.37
C ALA A 14 -12.05 -2.00 6.12
N ALA A 15 -12.34 -2.09 7.42
CA ALA A 15 -12.14 -3.29 8.22
C ALA A 15 -12.95 -4.47 7.68
N ALA A 16 -14.21 -4.24 7.33
CA ALA A 16 -15.07 -5.26 6.71
C ALA A 16 -14.51 -5.75 5.37
N LEU A 17 -13.97 -4.86 4.52
CA LEU A 17 -13.30 -5.24 3.28
C LEU A 17 -12.07 -6.10 3.55
N ILE A 18 -11.21 -5.70 4.50
CA ILE A 18 -10.00 -6.45 4.88
C ILE A 18 -10.38 -7.85 5.34
N ASP A 19 -11.38 -7.98 6.21
CA ASP A 19 -11.82 -9.27 6.73
C ASP A 19 -12.44 -10.15 5.65
N LEU A 20 -13.23 -9.59 4.75
CA LEU A 20 -13.78 -10.32 3.61
C LEU A 20 -12.69 -10.84 2.69
N THR A 21 -11.70 -10.00 2.33
CA THR A 21 -10.61 -10.42 1.44
C THR A 21 -9.75 -11.52 2.05
N ARG A 22 -9.59 -11.51 3.39
CA ARG A 22 -8.80 -12.52 4.12
C ARG A 22 -9.53 -13.86 4.25
N ASN A 23 -10.85 -13.83 4.48
CA ASN A 23 -11.61 -15.00 4.90
C ASN A 23 -12.50 -15.58 3.78
N SER A 24 -12.55 -14.95 2.61
CA SER A 24 -13.38 -15.43 1.50
C SER A 24 -12.67 -16.54 0.70
N ASP A 25 -13.36 -17.65 0.51
CA ASP A 25 -12.94 -18.70 -0.43
C ASP A 25 -13.08 -18.25 -1.90
N ARG A 26 -13.83 -17.17 -2.14
CA ARG A 26 -14.14 -16.63 -3.47
C ARG A 26 -13.96 -15.10 -3.49
N PRO A 27 -12.73 -14.60 -3.46
CA PRO A 27 -12.47 -13.15 -3.43
C PRO A 27 -13.12 -12.41 -4.60
N THR A 28 -13.20 -13.01 -5.78
CA THR A 28 -13.82 -12.43 -6.99
C THR A 28 -15.34 -12.17 -6.86
N GLN A 29 -16.00 -12.67 -5.83
CA GLN A 29 -17.41 -12.41 -5.54
C GLN A 29 -17.64 -11.30 -4.52
N ILE A 30 -16.59 -10.72 -3.96
CA ILE A 30 -16.70 -9.58 -3.05
C ILE A 30 -17.19 -8.36 -3.85
N ASN A 31 -18.24 -7.72 -3.34
CA ASN A 31 -18.85 -6.54 -3.94
C ASN A 31 -19.36 -5.60 -2.84
N ILE A 32 -19.84 -4.41 -3.21
CA ILE A 32 -20.33 -3.41 -2.25
C ILE A 32 -21.42 -3.96 -1.33
N SER A 33 -22.28 -4.86 -1.82
CA SER A 33 -23.35 -5.44 -1.00
C SER A 33 -22.80 -6.40 0.06
N SER A 34 -21.77 -7.21 -0.27
CA SER A 34 -21.11 -8.08 0.70
C SER A 34 -20.31 -7.28 1.74
N VAL A 35 -19.66 -6.19 1.34
CA VAL A 35 -18.99 -5.28 2.29
C VAL A 35 -19.99 -4.62 3.23
N ALA A 36 -21.13 -4.13 2.70
CA ALA A 36 -22.19 -3.53 3.51
C ALA A 36 -22.77 -4.54 4.53
N PHE A 37 -23.00 -5.77 4.10
CA PHE A 37 -23.46 -6.84 4.98
C PHE A 37 -22.44 -7.13 6.09
N ALA A 38 -21.14 -7.28 5.75
CA ALA A 38 -20.08 -7.55 6.70
C ALA A 38 -19.86 -6.38 7.69
N ALA A 39 -20.02 -5.13 7.22
CA ALA A 39 -19.95 -3.94 8.06
C ALA A 39 -21.23 -3.69 8.90
N ASN A 40 -22.27 -4.54 8.76
CA ASN A 40 -23.59 -4.33 9.34
C ASN A 40 -24.19 -2.94 9.01
N MET A 41 -24.10 -2.55 7.74
CA MET A 41 -24.52 -1.25 7.22
C MET A 41 -25.42 -1.41 6.00
N HIS A 42 -26.20 -0.38 5.69
CA HIS A 42 -26.93 -0.34 4.44
C HIS A 42 -25.98 0.02 3.28
N ARG A 43 -26.14 -0.58 2.08
CA ARG A 43 -25.31 -0.29 0.90
C ARG A 43 -25.24 1.20 0.54
N ASN A 44 -26.30 1.96 0.79
CA ASN A 44 -26.32 3.41 0.56
C ASN A 44 -25.34 4.15 1.48
N THR A 45 -25.06 3.62 2.69
CA THR A 45 -24.04 4.16 3.58
C THR A 45 -22.67 4.00 2.95
N ILE A 46 -22.40 2.86 2.30
CA ILE A 46 -21.12 2.67 1.59
C ILE A 46 -20.99 3.69 0.46
N TYR A 47 -22.02 3.85 -0.39
CA TYR A 47 -22.02 4.81 -1.50
C TYR A 47 -21.97 6.28 -1.06
N TYR A 48 -22.38 6.59 0.15
CA TYR A 48 -22.20 7.93 0.72
C TYR A 48 -20.70 8.23 0.98
N HIS A 49 -19.90 7.21 1.31
CA HIS A 49 -18.49 7.35 1.64
C HIS A 49 -17.53 7.05 0.50
N PHE A 50 -17.90 6.16 -0.40
CA PHE A 50 -17.09 5.66 -1.51
C PHE A 50 -17.94 5.52 -2.76
N ARG A 51 -17.49 6.11 -3.85
CA ARG A 51 -18.17 6.07 -5.14
C ARG A 51 -18.33 4.63 -5.66
N ASP A 52 -17.28 3.82 -5.51
CA ASP A 52 -17.19 2.47 -6.03
C ASP A 52 -16.21 1.60 -5.21
N MET A 53 -16.07 0.33 -5.59
CA MET A 53 -15.14 -0.61 -4.95
C MET A 53 -13.68 -0.18 -5.12
N ARG A 54 -13.31 0.40 -6.26
CA ARG A 54 -11.94 0.89 -6.53
C ARG A 54 -11.54 1.95 -5.51
N GLU A 55 -12.40 2.95 -5.31
CA GLU A 55 -12.13 4.02 -4.33
C GLU A 55 -12.01 3.47 -2.91
N LEU A 56 -12.88 2.52 -2.53
CA LEU A 56 -12.80 1.87 -1.23
C LEU A 56 -11.48 1.10 -1.06
N CYS A 57 -11.06 0.32 -2.06
CA CYS A 57 -9.80 -0.42 -2.03
C CYS A 57 -8.60 0.52 -1.88
N LEU A 58 -8.53 1.56 -2.72
CA LEU A 58 -7.42 2.52 -2.71
C LEU A 58 -7.35 3.30 -1.40
N TRP A 59 -8.48 3.76 -0.90
CA TRP A 59 -8.53 4.44 0.40
C TRP A 59 -8.06 3.51 1.54
N THR A 60 -8.49 2.25 1.51
CA THR A 60 -8.11 1.25 2.52
C THR A 60 -6.61 0.99 2.48
N ILE A 61 -6.02 0.79 1.29
CA ILE A 61 -4.57 0.62 1.10
C ILE A 61 -3.82 1.82 1.65
N HIS A 62 -4.21 3.04 1.27
CA HIS A 62 -3.58 4.26 1.74
C HIS A 62 -3.58 4.36 3.28
N GLN A 63 -4.74 4.11 3.93
CA GLN A 63 -4.84 4.18 5.38
C GLN A 63 -3.98 3.11 6.08
N GLU A 64 -3.99 1.89 5.59
CA GLU A 64 -3.26 0.78 6.22
C GLU A 64 -1.74 0.89 5.98
N LEU A 65 -1.32 1.36 4.81
CA LEU A 65 0.10 1.64 4.54
C LEU A 65 0.60 2.81 5.41
N SER A 66 -0.16 3.89 5.50
CA SER A 66 0.17 5.04 6.37
C SER A 66 0.28 4.65 7.85
N LYS A 67 -0.56 3.73 8.34
CA LYS A 67 -0.45 3.19 9.71
C LYS A 67 0.78 2.29 9.88
N ALA A 68 1.09 1.47 8.86
CA ALA A 68 2.23 0.56 8.89
C ALA A 68 3.57 1.31 8.91
N VAL A 69 3.61 2.49 8.26
CA VAL A 69 4.77 3.37 8.18
C VAL A 69 4.56 4.57 9.11
N GLY A 70 4.38 4.30 10.40
CA GLY A 70 4.05 5.33 11.40
C GLY A 70 5.18 6.30 11.76
N SER A 71 6.39 6.08 11.26
CA SER A 71 7.61 6.86 11.48
C SER A 71 8.23 7.29 10.15
N ARG A 72 9.18 8.24 10.24
CA ARG A 72 10.01 8.66 9.10
C ARG A 72 11.44 8.14 9.18
N GLU A 73 11.72 7.23 10.12
CA GLU A 73 13.02 6.60 10.24
C GLU A 73 13.19 5.49 9.20
N TYR A 74 14.34 5.45 8.55
CA TYR A 74 14.61 4.55 7.42
C TYR A 74 14.26 3.09 7.69
N PHE A 75 14.72 2.53 8.81
CA PHE A 75 14.47 1.12 9.13
C PHE A 75 13.00 0.85 9.47
N GLU A 76 12.31 1.81 10.06
CA GLU A 76 10.88 1.69 10.35
C GLU A 76 10.04 1.79 9.09
N VAL A 77 10.40 2.68 8.14
CA VAL A 77 9.77 2.74 6.81
C VAL A 77 9.97 1.43 6.06
N ARG A 78 11.20 0.90 6.02
CA ARG A 78 11.51 -0.40 5.43
C ARG A 78 10.62 -1.50 6.00
N ASP A 79 10.59 -1.62 7.33
CA ASP A 79 9.89 -2.69 8.02
C ASP A 79 8.37 -2.51 7.94
N GLY A 80 7.90 -1.27 7.94
CA GLY A 80 6.50 -0.92 7.71
C GLY A 80 6.02 -1.33 6.32
N ILE A 81 6.76 -0.97 5.26
CA ILE A 81 6.44 -1.36 3.87
C ILE A 81 6.48 -2.89 3.73
N ALA A 82 7.55 -3.55 4.20
CA ALA A 82 7.67 -5.00 4.10
C ALA A 82 6.55 -5.75 4.84
N GLY A 83 6.22 -5.30 6.05
CA GLY A 83 5.13 -5.84 6.86
C GLY A 83 3.75 -5.60 6.24
N PHE A 84 3.54 -4.42 5.63
CA PHE A 84 2.30 -4.09 4.93
C PHE A 84 2.00 -5.07 3.79
N PHE A 85 2.95 -5.33 2.92
CA PHE A 85 2.79 -6.26 1.79
C PHE A 85 2.48 -7.69 2.25
N THR A 86 3.00 -8.10 3.41
CA THR A 86 2.72 -9.42 3.98
C THR A 86 1.35 -9.47 4.65
N ARG A 87 1.04 -8.48 5.49
CA ARG A 87 -0.19 -8.44 6.29
C ARG A 87 -1.44 -8.28 5.43
N TYR A 88 -1.35 -7.46 4.38
CA TYR A 88 -2.48 -7.09 3.52
C TYR A 88 -2.46 -7.77 2.16
N LYS A 89 -1.75 -8.88 2.03
CA LYS A 89 -1.61 -9.62 0.76
C LYS A 89 -2.96 -9.89 0.08
N HIS A 90 -3.95 -10.36 0.82
CA HIS A 90 -5.27 -10.68 0.27
C HIS A 90 -6.02 -9.43 -0.24
N LEU A 91 -5.95 -8.32 0.50
CA LEU A 91 -6.49 -7.03 0.05
C LEU A 91 -5.78 -6.54 -1.22
N LEU A 92 -4.46 -6.65 -1.27
CA LEU A 92 -3.66 -6.23 -2.44
C LEU A 92 -3.96 -7.10 -3.67
N ASP A 93 -4.06 -8.43 -3.51
CA ASP A 93 -4.42 -9.34 -4.58
C ASP A 93 -5.84 -9.06 -5.11
N PHE A 94 -6.79 -8.80 -4.22
CA PHE A 94 -8.15 -8.38 -4.56
C PHE A 94 -8.14 -7.05 -5.30
N THR A 95 -7.45 -6.04 -4.78
CA THR A 95 -7.36 -4.71 -5.41
C THR A 95 -6.73 -4.79 -6.79
N ARG A 96 -5.68 -5.61 -6.96
CA ARG A 96 -5.07 -5.83 -8.27
C ARG A 96 -6.05 -6.45 -9.28
N HIS A 97 -6.92 -7.35 -8.81
CA HIS A 97 -7.97 -7.92 -9.65
C HIS A 97 -9.02 -6.86 -10.05
N GLU A 98 -9.44 -6.00 -9.11
CA GLU A 98 -10.44 -4.95 -9.34
C GLU A 98 -9.94 -3.82 -10.25
N LEU A 99 -8.66 -3.45 -10.14
CA LEU A 99 -8.07 -2.35 -10.92
C LEU A 99 -7.50 -2.80 -12.27
N GLY A 100 -7.07 -4.06 -12.36
CA GLY A 100 -6.13 -4.53 -13.36
C GLY A 100 -4.68 -4.27 -12.93
N THR A 101 -3.76 -5.05 -13.49
CA THR A 101 -2.36 -5.05 -13.04
C THR A 101 -1.68 -3.70 -13.26
N GLU A 102 -1.87 -3.05 -14.41
CA GLU A 102 -1.22 -1.78 -14.74
C GLU A 102 -1.64 -0.65 -13.80
N ASP A 103 -2.95 -0.45 -13.64
CA ASP A 103 -3.50 0.58 -12.72
C ASP A 103 -3.07 0.31 -11.27
N PHE A 104 -3.05 -0.96 -10.85
CA PHE A 104 -2.57 -1.33 -9.53
C PHE A 104 -1.10 -0.97 -9.32
N LEU A 105 -0.22 -1.27 -10.28
CA LEU A 105 1.22 -0.94 -10.20
C LEU A 105 1.42 0.59 -10.11
N ASN A 106 0.70 1.34 -10.95
CA ASN A 106 0.75 2.81 -10.94
C ASN A 106 0.28 3.37 -9.59
N GLN A 107 -0.80 2.82 -9.03
CA GLN A 107 -1.29 3.26 -7.72
C GLN A 107 -0.30 2.93 -6.60
N MET A 108 0.28 1.73 -6.60
CA MET A 108 1.30 1.35 -5.60
C MET A 108 2.53 2.25 -5.68
N ARG A 109 2.93 2.69 -6.88
CA ARG A 109 3.99 3.68 -7.06
C ARG A 109 3.63 5.01 -6.38
N ILE A 110 2.41 5.52 -6.60
CA ILE A 110 1.93 6.77 -5.97
C ILE A 110 1.98 6.68 -4.43
N GLU A 111 1.63 5.52 -3.88
CA GLU A 111 1.61 5.31 -2.42
C GLU A 111 3.03 5.16 -1.81
N ILE A 112 3.94 4.48 -2.51
CA ILE A 112 5.27 4.14 -1.96
C ILE A 112 6.29 5.26 -2.19
N LEU A 113 6.22 5.96 -3.33
CA LEU A 113 7.19 6.99 -3.70
C LEU A 113 7.41 8.05 -2.61
N PRO A 114 6.36 8.67 -2.03
CA PRO A 114 6.54 9.68 -0.98
C PRO A 114 7.16 9.15 0.31
N LEU A 115 7.10 7.83 0.54
CA LEU A 115 7.65 7.18 1.73
C LEU A 115 9.16 6.95 1.60
N VAL A 116 9.66 6.76 0.38
CA VAL A 116 11.07 6.45 0.12
C VAL A 116 11.86 7.67 -0.35
N GLU A 117 11.20 8.64 -0.99
CA GLU A 117 11.82 9.85 -1.52
C GLU A 117 12.67 10.63 -0.49
N PRO A 118 12.25 10.81 0.79
CA PRO A 118 13.05 11.51 1.79
C PRO A 118 14.42 10.88 2.06
N PHE A 119 14.62 9.61 1.71
CA PHE A 119 15.88 8.91 1.89
C PHE A 119 16.79 8.97 0.67
N THR A 120 16.38 9.66 -0.40
CA THR A 120 17.12 9.73 -1.67
C THR A 120 17.98 10.98 -1.78
N GLU A 121 18.10 11.78 -0.74
CA GLU A 121 18.97 12.96 -0.69
C GLU A 121 20.39 12.55 -0.30
N GLY A 122 21.29 12.42 -1.26
CA GLY A 122 22.69 12.09 -1.01
C GLY A 122 23.62 12.56 -2.13
N PRO A 123 24.93 12.76 -1.85
CA PRO A 123 25.89 13.30 -2.79
C PRO A 123 26.26 12.34 -3.94
N ALA A 124 25.81 11.11 -3.92
CA ALA A 124 26.18 10.09 -4.89
C ALA A 124 25.48 10.23 -6.25
N ILE A 125 24.40 11.01 -6.34
CA ILE A 125 23.64 11.20 -7.56
C ILE A 125 23.75 12.66 -7.98
N ASN A 126 24.47 12.89 -9.08
CA ASN A 126 24.90 14.23 -9.51
C ASN A 126 23.84 15.01 -10.30
N SER A 127 22.64 14.45 -10.55
CA SER A 127 21.55 15.13 -11.24
C SER A 127 20.18 14.72 -10.70
N GLU A 128 19.23 15.64 -10.71
CA GLU A 128 17.83 15.37 -10.32
C GLU A 128 17.18 14.29 -11.20
N GLU A 129 17.57 14.20 -12.46
CA GLU A 129 17.06 13.18 -13.38
C GLU A 129 17.56 11.77 -12.99
N ALA A 130 18.84 11.64 -12.67
CA ALA A 130 19.42 10.39 -12.20
C ALA A 130 18.81 9.95 -10.86
N LYS A 131 18.56 10.91 -9.95
CA LYS A 131 17.86 10.68 -8.69
C LYS A 131 16.46 10.12 -8.92
N LYS A 132 15.68 10.76 -9.79
CA LYS A 132 14.35 10.33 -10.13
C LYS A 132 14.34 8.91 -10.69
N ILE A 133 15.20 8.59 -11.64
CA ILE A 133 15.32 7.25 -12.24
C ILE A 133 15.67 6.21 -11.16
N ALA A 134 16.62 6.52 -10.28
CA ALA A 134 17.02 5.61 -9.22
C ALA A 134 15.88 5.31 -8.23
N VAL A 135 15.14 6.35 -7.82
CA VAL A 135 13.99 6.21 -6.92
C VAL A 135 12.86 5.42 -7.58
N ASP A 136 12.54 5.75 -8.82
CA ASP A 136 11.52 5.04 -9.60
C ASP A 136 11.87 3.56 -9.74
N THR A 137 13.11 3.25 -10.08
CA THR A 137 13.61 1.87 -10.19
C THR A 137 13.49 1.13 -8.85
N PHE A 138 13.85 1.79 -7.76
CA PHE A 138 13.75 1.20 -6.42
C PHE A 138 12.31 0.88 -6.02
N VAL A 139 11.38 1.80 -6.26
CA VAL A 139 9.95 1.59 -6.00
C VAL A 139 9.41 0.43 -6.86
N GLU A 140 9.80 0.36 -8.13
CA GLU A 140 9.44 -0.75 -9.01
C GLU A 140 9.92 -2.10 -8.49
N GLN A 141 11.14 -2.19 -7.98
CA GLN A 141 11.67 -3.42 -7.40
C GLN A 141 10.84 -3.89 -6.20
N ILE A 142 10.40 -2.97 -5.33
CA ILE A 142 9.51 -3.30 -4.20
C ILE A 142 8.20 -3.92 -4.70
N ILE A 143 7.57 -3.28 -5.69
CA ILE A 143 6.28 -3.71 -6.23
C ILE A 143 6.42 -5.05 -6.96
N VAL A 144 7.46 -5.20 -7.77
CA VAL A 144 7.77 -6.46 -8.49
C VAL A 144 8.06 -7.59 -7.50
N ALA A 145 8.77 -7.31 -6.41
CA ALA A 145 9.00 -8.30 -5.36
C ALA A 145 7.68 -8.83 -4.78
N TYR A 146 6.69 -7.96 -4.57
CA TYR A 146 5.35 -8.38 -4.14
C TYR A 146 4.65 -9.27 -5.18
N VAL A 147 4.70 -8.89 -6.47
CA VAL A 147 3.98 -9.61 -7.54
C VAL A 147 4.58 -11.00 -7.79
N ILE A 148 5.92 -11.12 -7.75
CA ILE A 148 6.62 -12.35 -8.16
C ILE A 148 6.84 -13.31 -6.98
N HIS A 149 7.09 -12.81 -5.77
CA HIS A 149 7.53 -13.65 -4.65
C HIS A 149 6.38 -14.04 -3.72
N LYS A 150 6.35 -15.32 -3.33
CA LYS A 150 5.40 -15.83 -2.31
C LYS A 150 5.59 -15.21 -0.93
N LYS A 151 6.82 -14.76 -0.63
CA LYS A 151 7.21 -14.10 0.62
C LYS A 151 7.89 -12.76 0.31
N PRO A 152 7.13 -11.73 -0.06
CA PRO A 152 7.68 -10.46 -0.52
C PRO A 152 8.47 -9.73 0.57
N GLU A 153 8.12 -9.90 1.84
CA GLU A 153 8.75 -9.24 2.98
C GLU A 153 10.28 -9.40 2.99
N LYS A 154 10.77 -10.63 2.86
CA LYS A 154 12.20 -10.91 2.85
C LYS A 154 12.90 -10.23 1.68
N MET A 155 12.28 -10.23 0.51
CA MET A 155 12.84 -9.61 -0.68
C MET A 155 12.81 -8.08 -0.56
N ILE A 156 11.72 -7.50 -0.07
CA ILE A 156 11.62 -6.06 0.16
C ILE A 156 12.70 -5.59 1.14
N ARG A 157 12.89 -6.28 2.26
CA ARG A 157 13.98 -5.96 3.21
C ARG A 157 15.36 -6.04 2.57
N LEU A 158 15.59 -7.03 1.69
CA LEU A 158 16.85 -7.16 0.97
C LEU A 158 17.07 -6.00 -0.02
N ILE A 159 16.04 -5.58 -0.74
CA ILE A 159 16.10 -4.42 -1.65
C ILE A 159 16.50 -3.17 -0.87
N PHE A 160 15.90 -2.91 0.28
CA PHE A 160 16.28 -1.78 1.13
C PHE A 160 17.71 -1.86 1.64
N THR A 161 18.22 -3.05 1.97
CA THR A 161 19.59 -3.22 2.50
C THR A 161 20.68 -3.21 1.44
N SER A 162 20.40 -3.70 0.23
CA SER A 162 21.41 -3.89 -0.81
C SER A 162 21.39 -2.81 -1.87
N VAL A 163 20.23 -2.32 -2.27
CA VAL A 163 20.08 -1.37 -3.38
C VAL A 163 20.09 0.08 -2.88
N MET A 164 19.37 0.34 -1.81
CA MET A 164 19.22 1.69 -1.26
C MET A 164 20.56 2.31 -0.80
N PRO A 165 21.45 1.63 -0.06
CA PRO A 165 22.74 2.19 0.33
C PRO A 165 23.64 2.56 -0.85
N GLU A 166 23.56 1.83 -1.97
CA GLU A 166 24.32 2.14 -3.18
C GLU A 166 23.77 3.39 -3.88
N ILE A 167 22.45 3.57 -3.86
CA ILE A 167 21.76 4.74 -4.43
C ILE A 167 22.01 5.97 -3.55
N LEU A 168 21.99 5.82 -2.24
CA LEU A 168 21.96 6.94 -1.29
C LEU A 168 23.30 7.31 -0.69
N ARG A 169 24.26 6.37 -0.60
CA ARG A 169 25.57 6.53 0.08
C ARG A 169 25.53 7.57 1.22
N ARG A 170 24.53 7.52 2.06
CA ARG A 170 24.62 8.11 3.38
C ARG A 170 25.34 7.09 4.25
N GLU A 171 26.44 7.52 4.80
CA GLU A 171 27.15 6.82 5.85
C GLU A 171 26.15 6.46 6.96
N LEU A 172 25.75 5.20 6.98
CA LEU A 172 25.13 4.58 8.14
C LEU A 172 26.29 4.27 9.09
N ILE A 173 26.83 5.32 9.72
CA ILE A 173 27.70 5.20 10.89
C ILE A 173 26.83 5.31 12.12
#